data_2b08bbe46674e65e027624ce991b7580
#
_entry.id   2b08bbe46674e65e027624ce991b7580
#
_cell.length_a   1.000
_cell.length_b   1.000
_cell.length_c   1.000
_cell.angle_alpha   90.00
_cell.angle_beta   90.00
_cell.angle_gamma   90.00
#
_symmetry.space_group_name_H-M   'P 1'
#
loop_
_entity.id
_entity.type
_entity.pdbx_description
1 polymer ?
#
loop_
_entity_poly.entity_id
_entity_poly.type
_entity_poly.pdbx_seq_one_letter_code
_entity_poly.pdbx_strand_id
1 'polypeptide(L)'
;MGHIGFWESLLLSKAFLVIGLLASALTLGACNRNPLLVKRSPCPAVAIPTYAGSVTRFDPAQSRNADAIDFTAQISDITVNCTEGGEYLTSDLAFTVTAQRRKPGPAREVYLPLFVGLAQGGNVLVSKQRDSMGRRWRRW
;
A
#
# COMPACT_ATOMS: atom_id res chain seq x y z
N MET A 1 -5.63 63.02 -53.08
CA MET A 1 -5.76 61.54 -53.13
C MET A 1 -4.73 60.95 -52.18
N GLY A 2 -5.12 60.32 -51.06
CA GLY A 2 -4.17 59.58 -50.24
C GLY A 2 -4.25 59.73 -48.72
N HIS A 3 -5.42 59.76 -48.11
CA HIS A 3 -5.52 59.76 -46.63
C HIS A 3 -6.31 58.56 -46.01
N ILE A 4 -6.64 57.56 -46.81
CA ILE A 4 -7.48 56.44 -46.35
C ILE A 4 -6.66 55.28 -45.78
N GLY A 5 -5.37 55.15 -46.15
CA GLY A 5 -4.57 53.97 -45.76
C GLY A 5 -4.02 53.95 -44.32
N PHE A 6 -3.96 55.08 -43.65
CA PHE A 6 -3.31 55.15 -42.34
C PHE A 6 -4.23 54.69 -41.18
N TRP A 7 -5.52 54.85 -41.29
CA TRP A 7 -6.49 54.47 -40.26
C TRP A 7 -6.79 52.95 -40.28
N GLU A 8 -6.80 52.33 -41.47
CA GLU A 8 -7.02 50.89 -41.55
C GLU A 8 -5.88 50.09 -40.96
N SER A 9 -4.63 50.51 -41.14
CA SER A 9 -3.48 49.81 -40.55
C SER A 9 -3.47 49.92 -39.01
N LEU A 10 -3.99 51.01 -38.45
CA LEU A 10 -4.06 51.22 -37.01
C LEU A 10 -5.16 50.38 -36.36
N LEU A 11 -6.27 50.13 -37.03
CA LEU A 11 -7.36 49.31 -36.59
C LEU A 11 -7.00 47.82 -36.63
N LEU A 12 -6.33 47.35 -37.71
CA LEU A 12 -5.82 46.00 -37.82
C LEU A 12 -4.77 45.70 -36.74
N SER A 13 -3.85 46.60 -36.48
CA SER A 13 -2.85 46.42 -35.40
C SER A 13 -3.48 46.29 -34.01
N LYS A 14 -4.49 47.06 -33.70
CA LYS A 14 -5.23 46.92 -32.42
C LYS A 14 -6.03 45.62 -32.34
N ALA A 15 -6.62 45.15 -33.44
CA ALA A 15 -7.34 43.88 -33.49
C ALA A 15 -6.41 42.70 -33.23
N PHE A 16 -5.20 42.68 -33.80
CA PHE A 16 -4.22 41.64 -33.53
C PHE A 16 -3.72 41.64 -32.09
N LEU A 17 -3.55 42.79 -31.44
CA LEU A 17 -3.18 42.86 -30.04
C LEU A 17 -4.28 42.34 -29.09
N VAL A 18 -5.53 42.61 -29.39
CA VAL A 18 -6.66 42.08 -28.58
C VAL A 18 -6.81 40.56 -28.75
N ILE A 19 -6.67 40.04 -29.96
CA ILE A 19 -6.72 38.61 -30.23
C ILE A 19 -5.55 37.88 -29.55
N GLY A 20 -4.35 38.45 -29.58
CA GLY A 20 -3.18 37.89 -28.87
C GLY A 20 -3.35 37.83 -27.35
N LEU A 21 -3.95 38.90 -26.75
CA LEU A 21 -4.26 38.93 -25.32
C LEU A 21 -5.35 37.92 -24.91
N LEU A 22 -6.37 37.72 -25.75
CA LEU A 22 -7.43 36.74 -25.52
C LEU A 22 -6.88 35.28 -25.64
N ALA A 23 -6.03 35.04 -26.60
CA ALA A 23 -5.39 33.70 -26.78
C ALA A 23 -4.47 33.35 -25.61
N SER A 24 -3.71 34.32 -25.07
CA SER A 24 -2.87 34.08 -23.90
C SER A 24 -3.68 33.86 -22.60
N ALA A 25 -4.83 34.46 -22.46
CA ALA A 25 -5.73 34.26 -21.30
C ALA A 25 -6.35 32.82 -21.30
N LEU A 26 -6.61 32.24 -22.48
CA LEU A 26 -7.17 30.90 -22.60
C LEU A 26 -6.15 29.81 -22.24
N THR A 27 -4.85 30.06 -22.41
CA THR A 27 -3.82 29.06 -22.08
C THR A 27 -3.51 28.98 -20.58
N LEU A 28 -3.81 30.02 -19.80
CA LEU A 28 -3.59 30.04 -18.35
C LEU A 28 -4.66 29.24 -17.56
N GLY A 29 -5.80 28.94 -18.15
CA GLY A 29 -6.87 28.17 -17.51
C GLY A 29 -6.69 26.65 -17.51
N ALA A 30 -5.73 26.10 -18.26
CA ALA A 30 -5.57 24.65 -18.44
C ALA A 30 -4.80 23.95 -17.30
N CYS A 31 -4.19 24.67 -16.36
CA CYS A 31 -3.37 24.10 -15.28
C CYS A 31 -4.08 23.92 -13.94
N ASN A 32 -5.40 24.01 -13.89
CA ASN A 32 -6.13 23.82 -12.62
C ASN A 32 -6.55 22.37 -12.34
N ARG A 33 -5.85 21.39 -12.90
CA ARG A 33 -5.90 20.01 -12.40
C ARG A 33 -4.87 19.89 -11.29
N ASN A 34 -5.34 19.92 -10.06
CA ASN A 34 -4.49 19.67 -8.90
C ASN A 34 -4.03 18.21 -8.95
N PRO A 35 -2.81 17.89 -9.45
CA PRO A 35 -2.36 16.51 -9.61
C PRO A 35 -2.07 15.82 -8.28
N LEU A 36 -2.23 16.53 -7.16
CA LEU A 36 -1.95 16.09 -5.81
C LEU A 36 -3.21 15.67 -5.02
N LEU A 37 -4.39 15.68 -5.63
CA LEU A 37 -5.58 15.06 -5.04
C LEU A 37 -5.49 13.53 -5.18
N VAL A 38 -4.58 12.93 -4.43
CA VAL A 38 -4.56 11.48 -4.22
C VAL A 38 -5.80 11.13 -3.41
N LYS A 39 -6.78 10.50 -4.03
CA LYS A 39 -7.93 9.94 -3.32
C LYS A 39 -7.38 8.85 -2.39
N ARG A 40 -7.26 9.17 -1.10
CA ARG A 40 -6.84 8.18 -0.10
C ARG A 40 -7.92 7.12 0.01
N SER A 41 -7.53 5.87 -0.19
CA SER A 41 -8.39 4.75 0.14
C SER A 41 -8.58 4.72 1.66
N PRO A 42 -9.80 4.52 2.17
CA PRO A 42 -10.02 4.30 3.60
C PRO A 42 -9.43 2.97 4.06
N CYS A 43 -9.18 2.05 3.14
CA CYS A 43 -8.58 0.75 3.44
C CYS A 43 -7.15 0.91 3.97
N PRO A 44 -6.81 0.34 5.14
CA PRO A 44 -5.46 0.42 5.68
C PRO A 44 -4.46 -0.29 4.76
N ALA A 45 -3.29 0.30 4.61
CA ALA A 45 -2.17 -0.38 3.97
C ALA A 45 -1.68 -1.51 4.87
N VAL A 46 -1.33 -2.65 4.28
CA VAL A 46 -0.79 -3.79 5.02
C VAL A 46 0.69 -3.97 4.73
N ALA A 47 1.43 -4.34 5.75
CA ALA A 47 2.85 -4.65 5.65
C ALA A 47 3.26 -5.68 6.70
N ILE A 48 4.28 -6.45 6.40
CA ILE A 48 4.94 -7.33 7.36
C ILE A 48 6.08 -6.50 7.99
N PRO A 49 6.06 -6.26 9.32
CA PRO A 49 7.15 -5.54 9.97
C PRO A 49 8.48 -6.27 9.80
N THR A 50 9.56 -5.52 9.66
CA THR A 50 10.92 -6.06 9.58
C THR A 50 11.19 -6.99 10.76
N TYR A 51 11.75 -8.16 10.49
CA TYR A 51 12.04 -9.23 11.47
C TYR A 51 10.82 -9.90 12.15
N ALA A 52 9.58 -9.51 11.80
CA ALA A 52 8.37 -10.12 12.36
C ALA A 52 7.70 -11.13 11.43
N GLY A 53 8.15 -11.22 10.17
CA GLY A 53 7.56 -12.09 9.15
C GLY A 53 8.07 -13.54 9.18
N SER A 54 9.02 -13.88 10.05
CA SER A 54 9.57 -15.24 10.12
C SER A 54 9.80 -15.70 11.55
N VAL A 55 9.80 -17.02 11.76
CA VAL A 55 10.10 -17.66 13.02
C VAL A 55 10.95 -18.91 12.79
N THR A 56 11.95 -19.09 13.63
CA THR A 56 12.74 -20.33 13.71
C THR A 56 12.45 -21.00 15.04
N ARG A 57 12.08 -22.28 15.01
CA ARG A 57 11.86 -23.11 16.19
C ARG A 57 13.00 -24.11 16.32
N PHE A 58 13.45 -24.26 17.57
CA PHE A 58 14.51 -25.19 17.94
C PHE A 58 13.94 -26.33 18.80
N ASP A 59 14.54 -27.51 18.65
CA ASP A 59 14.30 -28.67 19.50
C ASP A 59 15.64 -29.23 19.96
N PRO A 60 16.00 -29.13 21.26
CA PRO A 60 15.24 -28.50 22.36
C PRO A 60 15.15 -26.99 22.23
N ALA A 61 14.08 -26.39 22.78
CA ALA A 61 13.73 -24.97 22.61
C ALA A 61 14.81 -23.98 23.08
N GLN A 62 15.68 -24.40 23.99
CA GLN A 62 16.79 -23.59 24.52
C GLN A 62 18.01 -23.55 23.60
N SER A 63 18.09 -24.50 22.67
CA SER A 63 19.21 -24.56 21.73
C SER A 63 19.20 -23.38 20.77
N ARG A 64 20.38 -23.01 20.31
CA ARG A 64 20.59 -22.01 19.22
C ARG A 64 21.50 -22.57 18.13
N ASN A 65 21.81 -23.86 18.17
CA ASN A 65 22.62 -24.51 17.15
C ASN A 65 21.78 -24.77 15.90
N ALA A 66 22.42 -24.63 14.74
CA ALA A 66 21.75 -24.89 13.47
C ALA A 66 21.17 -26.34 13.37
N ASP A 67 21.84 -27.31 13.97
CA ASP A 67 21.39 -28.71 13.96
C ASP A 67 20.17 -29.00 14.84
N ALA A 68 19.86 -28.08 15.76
CA ALA A 68 18.70 -28.13 16.60
C ALA A 68 17.48 -27.38 16.00
N ILE A 69 17.60 -26.85 14.79
CA ILE A 69 16.45 -26.26 14.10
C ILE A 69 15.44 -27.36 13.81
N ASP A 70 14.26 -27.20 14.35
CA ASP A 70 13.12 -28.05 14.10
C ASP A 70 12.40 -27.68 12.80
N PHE A 71 11.98 -26.41 12.72
CA PHE A 71 11.40 -25.83 11.50
C PHE A 71 11.60 -24.31 11.45
N THR A 72 11.48 -23.78 10.24
CA THR A 72 11.36 -22.34 9.98
C THR A 72 10.00 -22.08 9.33
N ALA A 73 9.39 -20.93 9.66
CA ALA A 73 8.18 -20.49 9.00
C ALA A 73 8.27 -19.02 8.65
N GLN A 74 7.65 -18.62 7.54
CA GLN A 74 7.58 -17.22 7.11
C GLN A 74 6.22 -16.89 6.52
N ILE A 75 5.83 -15.62 6.66
CA ILE A 75 4.63 -15.04 6.08
C ILE A 75 5.00 -14.39 4.75
N SER A 76 4.16 -14.62 3.73
CA SER A 76 4.23 -13.97 2.42
C SER A 76 2.83 -13.65 1.89
N ASP A 77 2.77 -12.98 0.74
CA ASP A 77 1.56 -12.74 -0.04
C ASP A 77 0.42 -12.13 0.79
N ILE A 78 0.75 -11.12 1.59
CA ILE A 78 -0.22 -10.44 2.42
C ILE A 78 -1.11 -9.52 1.58
N THR A 79 -2.43 -9.67 1.72
CA THR A 79 -3.44 -8.86 1.04
C THR A 79 -4.51 -8.41 2.03
N VAL A 80 -5.15 -7.28 1.73
CA VAL A 80 -6.29 -6.79 2.50
C VAL A 80 -7.42 -6.40 1.55
N ASN A 81 -8.63 -6.84 1.87
CA ASN A 81 -9.86 -6.38 1.24
C ASN A 81 -10.70 -5.63 2.27
N CYS A 82 -11.29 -4.51 1.86
CA CYS A 82 -12.08 -3.68 2.75
C CYS A 82 -13.48 -3.48 2.22
N THR A 83 -14.43 -3.49 3.14
CA THR A 83 -15.84 -3.18 2.90
C THR A 83 -16.27 -2.05 3.83
N GLU A 84 -16.80 -0.98 3.25
CA GLU A 84 -17.35 0.13 4.00
C GLU A 84 -18.81 -0.16 4.33
N GLY A 85 -19.17 -0.06 5.61
CA GLY A 85 -20.53 -0.27 6.10
C GLY A 85 -20.91 0.81 7.12
N GLY A 86 -21.49 1.92 6.65
CA GLY A 86 -21.86 3.04 7.52
C GLY A 86 -20.65 3.68 8.22
N GLU A 87 -20.59 3.60 9.54
CA GLU A 87 -19.48 4.14 10.34
C GLU A 87 -18.29 3.19 10.49
N TYR A 88 -18.40 1.95 10.01
CA TYR A 88 -17.40 0.91 10.20
C TYR A 88 -16.73 0.55 8.88
N LEU A 89 -15.43 0.29 8.98
CA LEU A 89 -14.63 -0.31 7.92
C LEU A 89 -14.26 -1.73 8.35
N THR A 90 -14.75 -2.72 7.64
CA THR A 90 -14.36 -4.11 7.83
C THR A 90 -13.19 -4.43 6.92
N SER A 91 -12.13 -4.99 7.49
CA SER A 91 -10.91 -5.35 6.75
C SER A 91 -10.65 -6.84 6.88
N ASP A 92 -10.68 -7.55 5.75
CA ASP A 92 -10.35 -8.97 5.66
C ASP A 92 -8.89 -9.13 5.23
N LEU A 93 -8.09 -9.70 6.13
CA LEU A 93 -6.67 -9.90 5.94
C LEU A 93 -6.40 -11.35 5.51
N ALA A 94 -5.75 -11.54 4.37
CA ALA A 94 -5.28 -12.83 3.89
C ALA A 94 -3.76 -12.83 3.74
N PHE A 95 -3.13 -13.95 4.05
CA PHE A 95 -1.69 -14.15 3.93
C PHE A 95 -1.35 -15.62 3.75
N THR A 96 -0.19 -15.90 3.18
CA THR A 96 0.36 -17.23 3.04
C THR A 96 1.41 -17.48 4.13
N VAL A 97 1.35 -18.65 4.76
CA VAL A 97 2.41 -19.11 5.68
C VAL A 97 3.08 -20.31 5.06
N THR A 98 4.37 -20.18 4.78
CA THR A 98 5.21 -21.27 4.35
C THR A 98 6.08 -21.74 5.51
N ALA A 99 6.04 -23.04 5.81
CA ALA A 99 6.91 -23.61 6.82
C ALA A 99 7.69 -24.79 6.29
N GLN A 100 8.96 -24.87 6.65
CA GLN A 100 9.88 -25.88 6.22
C GLN A 100 10.51 -26.57 7.43
N ARG A 101 10.42 -27.90 7.48
CA ARG A 101 11.07 -28.72 8.49
C ARG A 101 12.49 -29.04 8.07
N ARG A 102 13.41 -29.02 9.03
CA ARG A 102 14.80 -29.44 8.77
C ARG A 102 14.93 -30.96 8.64
N LYS A 103 14.25 -31.70 9.49
CA LYS A 103 14.31 -33.16 9.49
C LYS A 103 12.98 -33.78 9.05
N PRO A 104 12.98 -34.74 8.13
CA PRO A 104 11.77 -35.48 7.81
C PRO A 104 11.20 -36.19 9.04
N GLY A 105 9.89 -36.37 9.09
CA GLY A 105 9.23 -37.03 10.21
C GLY A 105 7.72 -37.14 9.98
N PRO A 106 6.98 -37.80 10.89
CA PRO A 106 5.54 -37.95 10.78
C PRO A 106 4.83 -36.62 10.77
N ALA A 107 3.61 -36.56 10.24
CA ALA A 107 2.76 -35.39 10.27
C ALA A 107 2.45 -35.02 11.71
N ARG A 108 2.53 -33.75 12.03
CA ARG A 108 2.21 -33.19 13.35
C ARG A 108 1.58 -31.80 13.25
N GLU A 109 0.89 -31.39 14.28
CA GLU A 109 0.42 -30.01 14.43
C GLU A 109 1.55 -29.10 14.94
N VAL A 110 1.60 -27.90 14.40
CA VAL A 110 2.55 -26.87 14.81
C VAL A 110 1.78 -25.58 15.06
N TYR A 111 2.02 -24.97 16.21
CA TYR A 111 1.42 -23.70 16.59
C TYR A 111 2.38 -22.55 16.29
N LEU A 112 1.93 -21.61 15.49
CA LEU A 112 2.68 -20.42 15.13
C LEU A 112 2.06 -19.23 15.85
N PRO A 113 2.84 -18.46 16.65
CA PRO A 113 2.36 -17.23 17.23
C PRO A 113 2.20 -16.19 16.13
N LEU A 114 1.02 -15.59 16.04
CA LEU A 114 0.70 -14.53 15.10
C LEU A 114 0.22 -13.30 15.86
N PHE A 115 0.48 -12.12 15.34
CA PHE A 115 -0.16 -10.90 15.82
C PHE A 115 -0.54 -10.01 14.64
N VAL A 116 -1.63 -9.29 14.79
CA VAL A 116 -2.05 -8.21 13.90
C VAL A 116 -2.05 -6.92 14.69
N GLY A 117 -1.40 -5.90 14.17
CA GLY A 117 -1.37 -4.57 14.76
C GLY A 117 -1.98 -3.55 13.81
N LEU A 118 -2.85 -2.69 14.32
CA LEU A 118 -3.38 -1.54 13.60
C LEU A 118 -2.68 -0.28 14.11
N ALA A 119 -2.00 0.43 13.20
CA ALA A 119 -1.33 1.68 13.51
C ALA A 119 -2.03 2.85 12.80
N GLN A 120 -2.13 3.98 13.47
CA GLN A 120 -2.69 5.22 12.96
C GLN A 120 -1.66 6.35 13.12
N GLY A 121 -1.63 7.28 12.17
CA GLY A 121 -0.71 8.43 12.23
C GLY A 121 0.77 8.05 12.14
N GLY A 122 1.09 6.91 11.52
CA GLY A 122 2.44 6.46 11.24
C GLY A 122 3.09 5.61 12.35
N ASN A 123 2.85 5.88 13.63
CA ASN A 123 3.55 5.20 14.71
C ASN A 123 2.67 4.79 15.91
N VAL A 124 1.43 5.23 15.94
CA VAL A 124 0.55 4.94 17.09
C VAL A 124 -0.13 3.61 16.88
N LEU A 125 0.21 2.62 17.71
CA LEU A 125 -0.47 1.34 17.74
C LEU A 125 -1.85 1.51 18.42
N VAL A 126 -2.91 1.44 17.62
CA VAL A 126 -4.29 1.60 18.09
C VAL A 126 -4.86 0.28 18.62
N SER A 127 -4.50 -0.83 17.98
CA SER A 127 -4.98 -2.16 18.39
C SER A 127 -3.91 -3.22 18.10
N LYS A 128 -3.83 -4.22 18.96
CA LYS A 128 -2.99 -5.41 18.78
C LYS A 128 -3.75 -6.65 19.18
N GLN A 129 -4.03 -7.49 18.22
CA GLN A 129 -4.62 -8.81 18.46
C GLN A 129 -3.54 -9.88 18.37
N ARG A 130 -3.51 -10.80 19.33
CA ARG A 130 -2.66 -12.00 19.28
C ARG A 130 -3.54 -13.19 18.99
N ASP A 131 -3.09 -13.98 18.07
CA ASP A 131 -3.73 -15.23 17.72
C ASP A 131 -2.69 -16.34 17.58
N SER A 132 -3.12 -17.59 17.73
CA SER A 132 -2.30 -18.77 17.52
C SER A 132 -2.94 -19.62 16.42
N MET A 133 -2.28 -19.71 15.28
CA MET A 133 -2.75 -20.54 14.19
C MET A 133 -2.22 -21.95 14.35
N GLY A 134 -3.11 -22.90 14.68
CA GLY A 134 -2.82 -24.34 14.64
C GLY A 134 -3.02 -24.88 13.23
N ARG A 135 -1.97 -25.44 12.61
CA ARG A 135 -2.08 -26.15 11.33
C ARG A 135 -1.48 -27.53 11.40
N ARG A 136 -2.27 -28.50 10.91
CA ARG A 136 -1.80 -29.86 10.70
C ARG A 136 -1.09 -29.95 9.35
N TRP A 137 0.21 -30.23 9.37
CA TRP A 137 1.00 -30.41 8.16
C TRP A 137 0.72 -31.78 7.56
N ARG A 138 0.28 -31.82 6.33
CA ARG A 138 0.26 -33.04 5.53
C ARG A 138 1.62 -33.20 4.83
N ARG A 139 2.06 -34.45 4.70
CA ARG A 139 3.27 -34.76 3.94
C ARG A 139 2.97 -34.50 2.45
N TRP A 140 3.86 -33.83 1.80
CA TRP A 140 3.97 -33.79 0.34
C TRP A 140 5.10 -34.75 -0.04
#